data_1d5526cc19c7b8fd7f865ab1c2d5f69a
#
_entry.id   1d5526cc19c7b8fd7f865ab1c2d5f69a
#
_cell.length_a   1.000
_cell.length_b   1.000
_cell.length_c   1.000
_cell.angle_alpha   90.00
_cell.angle_beta   90.00
_cell.angle_gamma   90.00
#
_symmetry.space_group_name_H-M   'P 1'
#
loop_
_entity.id
_entity.type
_entity.pdbx_description
1 polymer ?
#
loop_
_entity_poly.entity_id
_entity_poly.type
_entity_poly.pdbx_seq_one_letter_code
_entity_poly.pdbx_strand_id
1 'polypeptide(L)'
;DIGVSRGLGDVYKRQVGDCAGMAADLFETYVVTVVATMVLASIFFIDNSYTMMFFPLAIAGVCTLASIVGTYFVRLGSSNNIMVALYKGFAVSAISSAILLYFVTDYVVGLDRNLSVDGTDTNFTGMSLFLCGILGLIITGLIIWVTEYYTGTNYRPVQSIAQSSTTGHGTNVIQGLAISLEATALPALIIVAGIISTYSLAGLFGIAIAVTTMLALAGMVVALDAYGPVTDNAGGIAEMANLDENVRKTTDALDAVGNTTKAVTKGYAIGSAGLGALVLFAAYTEDLEHFAKDPSSSLYGIEVSFDLSNPYVVVGLLLGGLLPFLFGAMSRS
;
A
#
# COMPACT_ATOMS: atom_id res chain seq x y z
N ASP A 1 39.63 7.89 -11.50
CA ASP A 1 39.04 6.54 -11.50
C ASP A 1 38.22 6.20 -10.26
N ILE A 2 38.46 6.89 -9.15
CA ILE A 2 37.62 6.75 -7.94
C ILE A 2 36.18 7.25 -8.21
N GLY A 3 36.00 8.27 -9.03
CA GLY A 3 34.71 8.78 -9.45
C GLY A 3 33.88 7.79 -10.28
N VAL A 4 34.52 7.07 -11.18
CA VAL A 4 33.85 6.06 -12.03
C VAL A 4 33.42 4.85 -11.19
N SER A 5 34.26 4.39 -10.28
CA SER A 5 33.95 3.25 -9.41
C SER A 5 32.83 3.61 -8.39
N ARG A 6 32.79 4.85 -7.90
CA ARG A 6 31.69 5.34 -7.06
C ARG A 6 30.38 5.47 -7.85
N GLY A 7 30.43 6.01 -9.08
CA GLY A 7 29.26 6.10 -9.95
C GLY A 7 28.66 4.74 -10.29
N LEU A 8 29.48 3.73 -10.60
CA LEU A 8 29.02 2.37 -10.80
C LEU A 8 28.43 1.76 -9.53
N GLY A 9 29.05 2.03 -8.38
CA GLY A 9 28.52 1.59 -7.09
C GLY A 9 27.13 2.19 -6.77
N ASP A 10 26.90 3.45 -7.11
CA ASP A 10 25.61 4.11 -6.95
C ASP A 10 24.55 3.55 -7.90
N VAL A 11 24.89 3.31 -9.17
CA VAL A 11 23.97 2.66 -10.13
C VAL A 11 23.52 1.29 -9.63
N TYR A 12 24.46 0.45 -9.22
CA TYR A 12 24.11 -0.90 -8.75
C TYR A 12 23.42 -0.92 -7.38
N LYS A 13 23.85 -0.10 -6.42
CA LYS A 13 23.26 -0.08 -5.09
C LYS A 13 21.91 0.63 -5.05
N ARG A 14 21.80 1.80 -5.66
CA ARG A 14 20.61 2.65 -5.54
C ARG A 14 19.60 2.38 -6.66
N GLN A 15 19.98 2.46 -7.93
CA GLN A 15 19.03 2.25 -9.00
C GLN A 15 18.52 0.81 -9.06
N VAL A 16 19.40 -0.17 -9.04
CA VAL A 16 18.99 -1.58 -9.16
C VAL A 16 18.55 -2.13 -7.81
N GLY A 17 19.35 -1.92 -6.76
CA GLY A 17 19.05 -2.47 -5.43
C GLY A 17 17.82 -1.86 -4.79
N ASP A 18 17.72 -0.54 -4.76
CA ASP A 18 16.58 0.15 -4.14
C ASP A 18 15.30 -0.07 -4.95
N CYS A 19 15.34 0.08 -6.28
CA CYS A 19 14.16 -0.19 -7.11
C CYS A 19 13.68 -1.63 -7.00
N ALA A 20 14.59 -2.61 -7.00
CA ALA A 20 14.24 -4.02 -6.85
C ALA A 20 13.68 -4.33 -5.46
N GLY A 21 14.27 -3.79 -4.40
CA GLY A 21 13.79 -3.99 -3.03
C GLY A 21 12.43 -3.37 -2.78
N MET A 22 12.21 -2.15 -3.26
CA MET A 22 10.93 -1.45 -3.10
C MET A 22 9.83 -2.10 -3.95
N ALA A 23 10.14 -2.52 -5.18
CA ALA A 23 9.20 -3.24 -6.03
C ALA A 23 8.84 -4.62 -5.44
N ALA A 24 9.80 -5.33 -4.84
CA ALA A 24 9.56 -6.61 -4.20
C ALA A 24 8.58 -6.49 -3.01
N ASP A 25 8.73 -5.48 -2.17
CA ASP A 25 7.85 -5.19 -1.02
C ASP A 25 6.39 -4.98 -1.48
N LEU A 26 6.19 -4.14 -2.49
CA LEU A 26 4.86 -3.88 -3.05
C LEU A 26 4.28 -5.10 -3.78
N PHE A 27 5.10 -5.84 -4.49
CA PHE A 27 4.68 -7.06 -5.19
C PHE A 27 4.27 -8.16 -4.23
N GLU A 28 5.04 -8.38 -3.16
CA GLU A 28 4.71 -9.35 -2.13
C GLU A 28 3.36 -9.04 -1.49
N THR A 29 3.17 -7.79 -1.02
CA THR A 29 1.90 -7.36 -0.41
C THR A 29 0.71 -7.54 -1.38
N TYR A 30 0.91 -7.22 -2.65
CA TYR A 30 -0.10 -7.39 -3.69
C TYR A 30 -0.51 -8.86 -3.90
N VAL A 31 0.46 -9.74 -4.11
CA VAL A 31 0.21 -11.17 -4.34
C VAL A 31 -0.43 -11.82 -3.12
N VAL A 32 0.13 -11.57 -1.93
CA VAL A 32 -0.39 -12.13 -0.67
C VAL A 32 -1.84 -11.70 -0.43
N THR A 33 -2.18 -10.44 -0.67
CA THR A 33 -3.55 -9.95 -0.50
C THR A 33 -4.52 -10.57 -1.49
N VAL A 34 -4.15 -10.68 -2.77
CA VAL A 34 -4.98 -11.33 -3.78
C VAL A 34 -5.22 -12.79 -3.41
N VAL A 35 -4.18 -13.53 -3.02
CA VAL A 35 -4.29 -14.93 -2.60
C VAL A 35 -5.16 -15.05 -1.34
N ALA A 36 -4.97 -14.23 -0.33
CA ALA A 36 -5.81 -14.23 0.87
C ALA A 36 -7.28 -13.96 0.55
N THR A 37 -7.56 -13.01 -0.35
CA THR A 37 -8.93 -12.75 -0.83
C THR A 37 -9.52 -13.95 -1.57
N MET A 38 -8.71 -14.66 -2.36
CA MET A 38 -9.14 -15.90 -3.03
C MET A 38 -9.44 -17.00 -2.02
N VAL A 39 -8.62 -17.17 -0.98
CA VAL A 39 -8.85 -18.16 0.09
C VAL A 39 -10.16 -17.84 0.82
N LEU A 40 -10.37 -16.58 1.24
CA LEU A 40 -11.64 -16.17 1.85
C LEU A 40 -12.83 -16.42 0.91
N ALA A 41 -12.68 -16.13 -0.38
CA ALA A 41 -13.74 -16.41 -1.36
C ALA A 41 -14.09 -17.89 -1.45
N SER A 42 -13.10 -18.78 -1.37
CA SER A 42 -13.32 -20.24 -1.42
C SER A 42 -14.06 -20.79 -0.20
N ILE A 43 -13.86 -20.15 0.97
CA ILE A 43 -14.51 -20.54 2.22
C ILE A 43 -15.91 -19.94 2.33
N PHE A 44 -16.06 -18.66 1.98
CA PHE A 44 -17.31 -17.91 2.16
C PHE A 44 -18.38 -18.19 1.08
N PHE A 45 -17.99 -18.72 -0.08
CA PHE A 45 -18.91 -18.91 -1.21
C PHE A 45 -18.74 -20.31 -1.80
N ILE A 46 -19.11 -21.37 -1.05
CA ILE A 46 -18.90 -22.76 -1.43
C ILE A 46 -19.52 -23.07 -2.80
N ASP A 47 -20.78 -22.66 -3.03
CA ASP A 47 -21.50 -22.92 -4.28
C ASP A 47 -20.98 -22.11 -5.48
N ASN A 48 -20.31 -20.99 -5.25
CA ASN A 48 -19.80 -20.09 -6.28
C ASN A 48 -18.29 -19.81 -6.14
N SER A 49 -17.56 -20.71 -5.51
CA SER A 49 -16.16 -20.48 -5.12
C SER A 49 -15.26 -20.10 -6.31
N TYR A 50 -15.37 -20.78 -7.45
CA TYR A 50 -14.58 -20.49 -8.64
C TYR A 50 -14.79 -19.07 -9.17
N THR A 51 -16.04 -18.60 -9.22
CA THR A 51 -16.36 -17.24 -9.68
C THR A 51 -15.84 -16.20 -8.71
N MET A 52 -16.03 -16.43 -7.41
CA MET A 52 -15.61 -15.47 -6.38
C MET A 52 -14.09 -15.48 -6.16
N MET A 53 -13.40 -16.60 -6.36
CA MET A 53 -11.93 -16.65 -6.39
C MET A 53 -11.35 -15.96 -7.63
N PHE A 54 -12.03 -16.05 -8.78
CA PHE A 54 -11.60 -15.38 -10.00
C PHE A 54 -11.74 -13.86 -9.92
N PHE A 55 -12.68 -13.35 -9.14
CA PHE A 55 -13.00 -11.92 -9.05
C PHE A 55 -11.80 -11.04 -8.64
N PRO A 56 -11.04 -11.30 -7.55
CA PRO A 56 -9.85 -10.52 -7.21
C PRO A 56 -8.75 -10.58 -8.29
N LEU A 57 -8.59 -11.72 -8.98
CA LEU A 57 -7.65 -11.81 -10.11
C LEU A 57 -8.10 -10.94 -11.30
N ALA A 58 -9.40 -10.94 -11.59
CA ALA A 58 -9.95 -10.10 -12.65
C ALA A 58 -9.78 -8.61 -12.35
N ILE A 59 -10.02 -8.18 -11.09
CA ILE A 59 -9.75 -6.82 -10.64
C ILE A 59 -8.27 -6.48 -10.87
N ALA A 60 -7.37 -7.33 -10.39
CA ALA A 60 -5.93 -7.16 -10.53
C ALA A 60 -5.51 -6.99 -11.99
N GLY A 61 -6.01 -7.86 -12.87
CA GLY A 61 -5.70 -7.84 -14.29
C GLY A 61 -6.13 -6.55 -14.99
N VAL A 62 -7.39 -6.12 -14.81
CA VAL A 62 -7.89 -4.92 -15.48
C VAL A 62 -7.28 -3.62 -14.95
N CYS A 63 -7.00 -3.56 -13.65
CA CYS A 63 -6.36 -2.39 -13.05
C CYS A 63 -4.87 -2.28 -13.43
N THR A 64 -4.21 -3.39 -13.76
CA THR A 64 -2.88 -3.36 -14.37
C THR A 64 -2.93 -2.64 -15.73
N LEU A 65 -3.93 -2.94 -16.57
CA LEU A 65 -4.12 -2.21 -17.84
C LEU A 65 -4.41 -0.72 -17.59
N ALA A 66 -5.23 -0.38 -16.59
CA ALA A 66 -5.48 0.99 -16.20
C ALA A 66 -4.20 1.73 -15.76
N SER A 67 -3.32 1.05 -15.02
CA SER A 67 -2.01 1.59 -14.61
C SER A 67 -1.12 1.88 -15.83
N ILE A 68 -1.08 0.99 -16.82
CA ILE A 68 -0.35 1.22 -18.08
C ILE A 68 -0.89 2.45 -18.80
N VAL A 69 -2.21 2.59 -18.93
CA VAL A 69 -2.85 3.78 -19.53
C VAL A 69 -2.44 5.04 -18.77
N GLY A 70 -2.45 5.02 -17.44
CA GLY A 70 -2.06 6.15 -16.60
C GLY A 70 -0.65 6.66 -16.85
N THR A 71 0.32 5.77 -17.12
CA THR A 71 1.70 6.18 -17.38
C THR A 71 1.85 7.10 -18.61
N TYR A 72 1.00 6.95 -19.62
CA TYR A 72 1.02 7.84 -20.80
C TYR A 72 0.58 9.27 -20.50
N PHE A 73 -0.11 9.49 -19.38
CA PHE A 73 -0.57 10.81 -18.95
C PHE A 73 0.42 11.52 -18.02
N VAL A 74 1.51 10.86 -17.63
CA VAL A 74 2.60 11.47 -16.87
C VAL A 74 3.39 12.39 -17.82
N ARG A 75 2.94 13.65 -17.91
CA ARG A 75 3.55 14.67 -18.77
C ARG A 75 3.65 15.99 -18.05
N LEU A 76 4.83 16.62 -18.11
CA LEU A 76 5.03 17.98 -17.60
C LEU A 76 4.10 18.94 -18.34
N GLY A 77 3.36 19.75 -17.57
CA GLY A 77 2.53 20.83 -18.11
C GLY A 77 3.29 22.16 -18.17
N SER A 78 2.59 23.20 -18.57
CA SER A 78 3.13 24.58 -18.63
C SER A 78 3.62 25.13 -17.28
N SER A 79 3.14 24.56 -16.17
CA SER A 79 3.55 24.97 -14.82
C SER A 79 4.89 24.41 -14.36
N ASN A 80 5.50 23.49 -15.13
CA ASN A 80 6.71 22.75 -14.77
C ASN A 80 6.68 22.09 -13.37
N ASN A 81 5.47 21.83 -12.83
CA ASN A 81 5.31 21.17 -11.54
C ASN A 81 5.36 19.65 -11.75
N ILE A 82 6.44 19.04 -11.24
CA ILE A 82 6.73 17.61 -11.42
C ILE A 82 5.69 16.76 -10.66
N MET A 83 5.35 17.15 -9.43
CA MET A 83 4.40 16.40 -8.60
C MET A 83 3.00 16.36 -9.25
N VAL A 84 2.55 17.47 -9.82
CA VAL A 84 1.28 17.53 -10.56
C VAL A 84 1.30 16.63 -11.80
N ALA A 85 2.45 16.51 -12.49
CA ALA A 85 2.59 15.61 -13.63
C ALA A 85 2.43 14.13 -13.21
N LEU A 86 3.03 13.74 -12.10
CA LEU A 86 2.92 12.39 -11.53
C LEU A 86 1.48 12.10 -11.08
N TYR A 87 0.83 13.04 -10.42
CA TYR A 87 -0.57 12.88 -9.99
C TYR A 87 -1.59 12.82 -11.13
N LYS A 88 -1.31 13.42 -12.27
CA LYS A 88 -2.16 13.20 -13.47
C LYS A 88 -2.18 11.73 -13.88
N GLY A 89 -1.03 11.10 -13.96
CA GLY A 89 -0.93 9.68 -14.28
C GLY A 89 -1.66 8.82 -13.24
N PHE A 90 -1.45 9.11 -11.96
CA PHE A 90 -2.12 8.40 -10.88
C PHE A 90 -3.66 8.57 -10.92
N ALA A 91 -4.15 9.78 -11.11
CA ALA A 91 -5.59 10.06 -11.20
C ALA A 91 -6.24 9.36 -12.40
N VAL A 92 -5.57 9.36 -13.57
CA VAL A 92 -6.05 8.63 -14.74
C VAL A 92 -6.08 7.12 -14.47
N SER A 93 -5.03 6.56 -13.82
CA SER A 93 -5.04 5.16 -13.41
C SER A 93 -6.20 4.83 -12.48
N ALA A 94 -6.43 5.66 -11.45
CA ALA A 94 -7.51 5.46 -10.48
C ALA A 94 -8.90 5.55 -11.13
N ILE A 95 -9.14 6.56 -11.97
CA ILE A 95 -10.44 6.75 -12.67
C ILE A 95 -10.66 5.59 -13.66
N SER A 96 -9.65 5.22 -14.43
CA SER A 96 -9.77 4.09 -15.38
C SER A 96 -10.01 2.78 -14.62
N SER A 97 -9.35 2.57 -13.47
CA SER A 97 -9.59 1.42 -12.61
C SER A 97 -11.02 1.40 -12.07
N ALA A 98 -11.56 2.54 -11.64
CA ALA A 98 -12.94 2.62 -11.16
C ALA A 98 -13.95 2.25 -12.24
N ILE A 99 -13.74 2.72 -13.48
CA ILE A 99 -14.58 2.38 -14.62
C ILE A 99 -14.48 0.87 -14.94
N LEU A 100 -13.28 0.35 -15.04
CA LEU A 100 -13.06 -1.07 -15.34
C LEU A 100 -13.59 -1.98 -14.23
N LEU A 101 -13.45 -1.57 -12.97
CA LEU A 101 -14.00 -2.28 -11.82
C LEU A 101 -15.51 -2.43 -11.92
N TYR A 102 -16.23 -1.40 -12.37
CA TYR A 102 -17.68 -1.50 -12.59
C TYR A 102 -18.01 -2.64 -13.57
N PHE A 103 -17.38 -2.64 -14.75
CA PHE A 103 -17.62 -3.67 -15.76
C PHE A 103 -17.19 -5.08 -15.31
N VAL A 104 -16.08 -5.19 -14.59
CA VAL A 104 -15.62 -6.49 -14.07
C VAL A 104 -16.58 -7.00 -13.01
N THR A 105 -17.04 -6.14 -12.10
CA THR A 105 -17.99 -6.55 -11.06
C THR A 105 -19.31 -7.00 -11.69
N ASP A 106 -19.80 -6.26 -12.68
CA ASP A 106 -21.04 -6.62 -13.38
C ASP A 106 -20.91 -7.96 -14.14
N TYR A 107 -19.81 -8.11 -14.88
CA TYR A 107 -19.58 -9.32 -15.70
C TYR A 107 -19.30 -10.58 -14.87
N VAL A 108 -18.49 -10.48 -13.81
CA VAL A 108 -18.03 -11.64 -13.02
C VAL A 108 -19.06 -12.01 -11.94
N VAL A 109 -19.53 -11.02 -11.21
CA VAL A 109 -20.38 -11.21 -10.03
C VAL A 109 -21.85 -10.93 -10.34
N GLY A 110 -22.12 -9.86 -11.12
CA GLY A 110 -23.45 -9.29 -11.34
C GLY A 110 -23.78 -8.27 -10.26
N LEU A 111 -23.99 -6.99 -10.64
CA LEU A 111 -24.19 -5.89 -9.69
C LEU A 111 -25.43 -6.08 -8.81
N ASP A 112 -26.51 -6.58 -9.37
CA ASP A 112 -27.79 -6.78 -8.68
C ASP A 112 -27.89 -8.14 -8.00
N ARG A 113 -26.89 -8.99 -8.15
CA ARG A 113 -26.91 -10.34 -7.58
C ARG A 113 -26.76 -10.27 -6.06
N ASN A 114 -27.72 -10.87 -5.36
CA ASN A 114 -27.61 -11.08 -3.92
C ASN A 114 -26.61 -12.21 -3.63
N LEU A 115 -25.70 -11.94 -2.74
CA LEU A 115 -24.67 -12.86 -2.25
C LEU A 115 -24.88 -13.04 -0.75
N SER A 116 -24.76 -14.26 -0.29
CA SER A 116 -24.75 -14.64 1.13
C SER A 116 -23.41 -15.30 1.45
N VAL A 117 -22.88 -14.99 2.60
CA VAL A 117 -21.68 -15.67 3.13
C VAL A 117 -22.15 -16.93 3.84
N ASP A 118 -21.62 -18.09 3.42
CA ASP A 118 -21.97 -19.38 4.00
C ASP A 118 -21.62 -19.42 5.50
N GLY A 119 -22.53 -19.89 6.31
CA GLY A 119 -22.35 -19.98 7.78
C GLY A 119 -22.57 -18.68 8.56
N THR A 120 -22.96 -17.59 7.88
CA THR A 120 -23.24 -16.28 8.53
C THR A 120 -24.55 -15.67 8.03
N ASP A 121 -25.11 -14.70 8.77
CA ASP A 121 -26.27 -13.92 8.32
C ASP A 121 -25.88 -12.72 7.41
N THR A 122 -24.64 -12.68 6.93
CA THR A 122 -24.13 -11.55 6.11
C THR A 122 -24.61 -11.67 4.68
N ASN A 123 -25.46 -10.74 4.27
CA ASN A 123 -25.99 -10.65 2.90
C ASN A 123 -25.62 -9.29 2.31
N PHE A 124 -25.19 -9.30 1.05
CA PHE A 124 -24.84 -8.08 0.31
C PHE A 124 -25.02 -8.30 -1.20
N THR A 125 -24.90 -7.24 -1.97
CA THR A 125 -25.03 -7.29 -3.43
C THR A 125 -23.67 -7.13 -4.12
N GLY A 126 -23.59 -7.48 -5.41
CA GLY A 126 -22.41 -7.15 -6.22
C GLY A 126 -22.10 -5.65 -6.24
N MET A 127 -23.14 -4.80 -6.16
CA MET A 127 -22.98 -3.34 -6.02
C MET A 127 -22.23 -2.98 -4.72
N SER A 128 -22.48 -3.69 -3.61
CA SER A 128 -21.75 -3.48 -2.37
C SER A 128 -20.24 -3.78 -2.53
N LEU A 129 -19.88 -4.82 -3.28
CA LEU A 129 -18.48 -5.13 -3.60
C LEU A 129 -17.84 -4.07 -4.49
N PHE A 130 -18.56 -3.57 -5.49
CA PHE A 130 -18.10 -2.44 -6.30
C PHE A 130 -17.83 -1.21 -5.43
N LEU A 131 -18.74 -0.86 -4.52
CA LEU A 131 -18.56 0.26 -3.59
C LEU A 131 -17.38 0.05 -2.64
N CYS A 132 -17.15 -1.18 -2.16
CA CYS A 132 -15.95 -1.51 -1.39
C CYS A 132 -14.68 -1.25 -2.20
N GLY A 133 -14.65 -1.62 -3.47
CA GLY A 133 -13.52 -1.34 -4.35
C GLY A 133 -13.30 0.16 -4.58
N ILE A 134 -14.37 0.93 -4.78
CA ILE A 134 -14.29 2.41 -4.87
C ILE A 134 -13.75 3.01 -3.57
N LEU A 135 -14.19 2.52 -2.40
CA LEU A 135 -13.64 2.93 -1.11
C LEU A 135 -12.13 2.64 -1.02
N GLY A 136 -11.66 1.49 -1.52
CA GLY A 136 -10.24 1.18 -1.61
C GLY A 136 -9.45 2.21 -2.42
N LEU A 137 -9.96 2.65 -3.58
CA LEU A 137 -9.35 3.71 -4.38
C LEU A 137 -9.34 5.07 -3.64
N ILE A 138 -10.43 5.40 -2.94
CA ILE A 138 -10.51 6.64 -2.14
C ILE A 138 -9.51 6.62 -1.00
N ILE A 139 -9.42 5.51 -0.25
CA ILE A 139 -8.46 5.32 0.84
C ILE A 139 -7.03 5.52 0.31
N THR A 140 -6.72 4.93 -0.85
CA THR A 140 -5.41 5.11 -1.50
C THR A 140 -5.13 6.59 -1.76
N GLY A 141 -6.07 7.31 -2.36
CA GLY A 141 -5.91 8.74 -2.63
C GLY A 141 -5.71 9.57 -1.35
N LEU A 142 -6.45 9.29 -0.29
CA LEU A 142 -6.33 9.97 1.00
C LEU A 142 -4.99 9.71 1.68
N ILE A 143 -4.50 8.47 1.66
CA ILE A 143 -3.18 8.12 2.23
C ILE A 143 -2.06 8.81 1.46
N ILE A 144 -2.12 8.83 0.13
CA ILE A 144 -1.17 9.54 -0.72
C ILE A 144 -1.15 11.03 -0.36
N TRP A 145 -2.31 11.66 -0.28
CA TRP A 145 -2.44 13.08 0.04
C TRP A 145 -1.89 13.43 1.43
N VAL A 146 -2.22 12.63 2.45
CA VAL A 146 -1.72 12.85 3.82
C VAL A 146 -0.21 12.65 3.88
N THR A 147 0.31 11.63 3.21
CA THR A 147 1.76 11.36 3.20
C THR A 147 2.52 12.50 2.50
N GLU A 148 1.99 13.02 1.38
CA GLU A 148 2.58 14.20 0.73
C GLU A 148 2.62 15.41 1.67
N TYR A 149 1.55 15.67 2.43
CA TYR A 149 1.52 16.75 3.39
C TYR A 149 2.65 16.64 4.42
N TYR A 150 2.96 15.44 4.92
CA TYR A 150 4.01 15.25 5.92
C TYR A 150 5.42 15.19 5.33
N THR A 151 5.59 15.00 4.04
CA THR A 151 6.90 14.76 3.40
C THR A 151 7.28 15.80 2.34
N GLY A 152 6.32 16.58 1.85
CA GLY A 152 6.57 17.60 0.85
C GLY A 152 7.25 18.85 1.45
N THR A 153 8.26 19.38 0.76
CA THR A 153 9.09 20.50 1.21
C THR A 153 8.31 21.80 1.39
N ASN A 154 7.15 21.93 0.76
CA ASN A 154 6.31 23.11 0.80
C ASN A 154 5.38 23.17 2.04
N TYR A 155 5.34 22.10 2.83
CA TYR A 155 4.40 21.97 3.95
C TYR A 155 5.08 22.17 5.31
N ARG A 156 4.27 22.58 6.29
CA ARG A 156 4.69 22.87 7.67
C ARG A 156 5.57 21.76 8.30
N PRO A 157 5.25 20.47 8.19
CA PRO A 157 6.02 19.43 8.86
C PRO A 157 7.50 19.44 8.48
N VAL A 158 7.81 19.40 7.18
CA VAL A 158 9.19 19.42 6.67
C VAL A 158 9.87 20.76 6.99
N GLN A 159 9.17 21.89 6.82
CA GLN A 159 9.71 23.21 7.14
C GLN A 159 10.05 23.36 8.62
N SER A 160 9.25 22.78 9.53
CA SER A 160 9.52 22.82 10.97
C SER A 160 10.79 22.03 11.35
N ILE A 161 11.02 20.87 10.69
CA ILE A 161 12.25 20.10 10.86
C ILE A 161 13.46 20.88 10.33
N ALA A 162 13.34 21.48 9.15
CA ALA A 162 14.40 22.28 8.56
C ALA A 162 14.76 23.49 9.46
N GLN A 163 13.75 24.16 10.03
CA GLN A 163 13.97 25.26 10.96
C GLN A 163 14.66 24.79 12.26
N SER A 164 14.28 23.65 12.81
CA SER A 164 14.90 23.12 14.02
C SER A 164 16.38 22.73 13.82
N SER A 165 16.78 22.41 12.56
CA SER A 165 18.18 22.15 12.22
C SER A 165 19.10 23.34 12.47
N THR A 166 18.57 24.56 12.42
CA THR A 166 19.36 25.79 12.67
C THR A 166 19.75 25.97 14.14
N THR A 167 19.04 25.30 15.04
CA THR A 167 19.26 25.39 16.49
C THR A 167 20.17 24.29 17.05
N GLY A 168 20.41 23.23 16.28
CA GLY A 168 21.33 22.14 16.64
C GLY A 168 20.84 20.76 16.25
N HIS A 169 21.74 19.78 16.29
CA HIS A 169 21.45 18.39 15.92
C HIS A 169 20.41 17.74 16.82
N GLY A 170 20.47 17.97 18.13
CA GLY A 170 19.54 17.41 19.10
C GLY A 170 18.11 17.86 18.87
N THR A 171 17.91 19.15 18.63
CA THR A 171 16.59 19.75 18.34
C THR A 171 16.01 19.24 17.03
N ASN A 172 16.85 19.04 16.01
CA ASN A 172 16.42 18.45 14.74
C ASN A 172 15.91 17.02 14.91
N VAL A 173 16.64 16.18 15.65
CA VAL A 173 16.21 14.79 15.93
C VAL A 173 14.90 14.76 16.71
N ILE A 174 14.76 15.60 17.74
CA ILE A 174 13.52 15.67 18.54
C ILE A 174 12.35 16.13 17.68
N GLN A 175 12.52 17.15 16.85
CA GLN A 175 11.47 17.63 15.96
C GLN A 175 11.09 16.58 14.91
N GLY A 176 12.08 15.88 14.35
CA GLY A 176 11.83 14.78 13.41
C GLY A 176 11.00 13.64 14.05
N LEU A 177 11.33 13.27 15.29
CA LEU A 177 10.55 12.26 16.03
C LEU A 177 9.14 12.76 16.34
N ALA A 178 8.96 14.02 16.74
CA ALA A 178 7.65 14.60 17.01
C ALA A 178 6.75 14.57 15.76
N ILE A 179 7.28 15.01 14.61
CA ILE A 179 6.55 14.97 13.33
C ILE A 179 6.26 13.54 12.89
N SER A 180 7.20 12.61 13.09
CA SER A 180 7.01 11.19 12.79
C SER A 180 5.84 10.59 13.57
N LEU A 181 5.71 10.91 14.87
CA LEU A 181 4.60 10.47 15.70
C LEU A 181 3.27 11.14 15.27
N GLU A 182 3.29 12.45 15.02
CA GLU A 182 2.12 13.19 14.51
C GLU A 182 1.60 12.60 13.20
N ALA A 183 2.51 12.23 12.29
CA ALA A 183 2.18 11.69 10.96
C ALA A 183 1.47 10.32 10.98
N THR A 184 1.46 9.61 12.09
CA THR A 184 0.74 8.32 12.22
C THR A 184 -0.76 8.50 12.40
N ALA A 185 -1.22 9.64 12.92
CA ALA A 185 -2.61 9.82 13.36
C ALA A 185 -3.61 9.79 12.19
N LEU A 186 -3.40 10.62 11.16
CA LEU A 186 -4.33 10.71 10.05
C LEU A 186 -4.41 9.41 9.22
N PRO A 187 -3.30 8.74 8.86
CA PRO A 187 -3.37 7.45 8.19
C PRO A 187 -4.11 6.39 9.02
N ALA A 188 -3.89 6.34 10.32
CA ALA A 188 -4.59 5.40 11.19
C ALA A 188 -6.11 5.65 11.18
N LEU A 189 -6.55 6.91 11.25
CA LEU A 189 -7.97 7.27 11.18
C LEU A 189 -8.59 6.92 9.81
N ILE A 190 -7.86 7.14 8.72
CA ILE A 190 -8.31 6.76 7.37
C ILE A 190 -8.49 5.25 7.27
N ILE A 191 -7.53 4.47 7.78
CA ILE A 191 -7.60 3.01 7.79
C ILE A 191 -8.79 2.54 8.62
N VAL A 192 -8.98 3.06 9.83
CA VAL A 192 -10.12 2.73 10.70
C VAL A 192 -11.45 3.04 10.03
N ALA A 193 -11.59 4.23 9.44
CA ALA A 193 -12.80 4.60 8.69
C ALA A 193 -13.03 3.68 7.49
N GLY A 194 -11.97 3.31 6.79
CA GLY A 194 -12.00 2.35 5.67
C GLY A 194 -12.50 0.97 6.10
N ILE A 195 -11.95 0.44 7.18
CA ILE A 195 -12.36 -0.85 7.75
C ILE A 195 -13.86 -0.83 8.11
N ILE A 196 -14.29 0.16 8.88
CA ILE A 196 -15.69 0.27 9.32
C ILE A 196 -16.63 0.38 8.12
N SER A 197 -16.30 1.22 7.14
CA SER A 197 -17.15 1.46 5.97
C SER A 197 -17.28 0.22 5.09
N THR A 198 -16.16 -0.46 4.79
CA THR A 198 -16.16 -1.63 3.92
C THR A 198 -16.75 -2.86 4.62
N TYR A 199 -16.52 -3.00 5.92
CA TYR A 199 -17.15 -4.05 6.72
C TYR A 199 -18.68 -3.88 6.80
N SER A 200 -19.17 -2.65 6.92
CA SER A 200 -20.61 -2.37 6.95
C SER A 200 -21.31 -2.66 5.63
N LEU A 201 -20.57 -2.65 4.51
CA LEU A 201 -21.13 -2.91 3.17
C LEU A 201 -21.16 -4.39 2.80
N ALA A 202 -20.12 -5.16 3.13
CA ALA A 202 -19.99 -6.55 2.69
C ALA A 202 -19.15 -7.41 3.66
N GLY A 203 -19.12 -7.07 4.95
CA GLY A 203 -18.40 -7.84 5.95
C GLY A 203 -16.89 -7.92 5.70
N LEU A 204 -16.28 -9.00 6.14
CA LEU A 204 -14.83 -9.25 5.95
C LEU A 204 -14.45 -9.32 4.47
N PHE A 205 -15.32 -9.87 3.62
CA PHE A 205 -15.07 -9.95 2.18
C PHE A 205 -15.05 -8.55 1.53
N GLY A 206 -15.84 -7.61 2.05
CA GLY A 206 -15.80 -6.19 1.62
C GLY A 206 -14.44 -5.54 1.90
N ILE A 207 -13.82 -5.81 3.06
CA ILE A 207 -12.47 -5.35 3.37
C ILE A 207 -11.47 -5.96 2.37
N ALA A 208 -11.58 -7.26 2.11
CA ALA A 208 -10.68 -7.98 1.19
C ALA A 208 -10.73 -7.39 -0.23
N ILE A 209 -11.92 -7.07 -0.76
CA ILE A 209 -12.08 -6.44 -2.07
C ILE A 209 -11.53 -5.00 -2.06
N ALA A 210 -11.74 -4.23 -1.00
CA ALA A 210 -11.20 -2.87 -0.90
C ALA A 210 -9.66 -2.88 -0.94
N VAL A 211 -9.01 -3.77 -0.18
CA VAL A 211 -7.54 -3.88 -0.17
C VAL A 211 -7.01 -4.39 -1.51
N THR A 212 -7.69 -5.38 -2.12
CA THR A 212 -7.35 -5.85 -3.47
C THR A 212 -7.39 -4.73 -4.48
N THR A 213 -8.41 -3.86 -4.41
CA THR A 213 -8.54 -2.72 -5.33
C THR A 213 -7.53 -1.62 -5.03
N MET A 214 -7.21 -1.36 -3.76
CA MET A 214 -6.08 -0.49 -3.40
C MET A 214 -4.80 -0.98 -4.11
N LEU A 215 -4.45 -2.23 -3.91
CA LEU A 215 -3.21 -2.82 -4.44
C LEU A 215 -3.23 -3.02 -5.96
N ALA A 216 -4.40 -3.02 -6.57
CA ALA A 216 -4.53 -3.08 -8.03
C ALA A 216 -3.92 -1.85 -8.75
N LEU A 217 -3.69 -0.73 -8.05
CA LEU A 217 -2.91 0.42 -8.52
C LEU A 217 -1.39 0.24 -8.38
N ALA A 218 -0.92 -0.91 -7.89
CA ALA A 218 0.50 -1.16 -7.61
C ALA A 218 1.40 -0.88 -8.81
N GLY A 219 0.96 -1.16 -10.04
CA GLY A 219 1.73 -0.86 -11.25
C GLY A 219 2.14 0.61 -11.37
N MET A 220 1.19 1.54 -11.15
CA MET A 220 1.47 2.97 -11.15
C MET A 220 2.26 3.40 -9.90
N VAL A 221 1.97 2.80 -8.74
CA VAL A 221 2.66 3.11 -7.48
C VAL A 221 4.12 2.67 -7.55
N VAL A 222 4.43 1.49 -8.10
CA VAL A 222 5.82 1.02 -8.33
C VAL A 222 6.58 1.95 -9.28
N ALA A 223 5.91 2.47 -10.33
CA ALA A 223 6.53 3.44 -11.21
C ALA A 223 6.87 4.76 -10.49
N LEU A 224 5.99 5.23 -9.60
CA LEU A 224 6.24 6.40 -8.74
C LEU A 224 7.36 6.14 -7.73
N ASP A 225 7.46 4.93 -7.22
CA ASP A 225 8.48 4.53 -6.26
C ASP A 225 9.86 4.48 -6.92
N ALA A 226 9.98 3.82 -8.06
CA ALA A 226 11.21 3.72 -8.83
C ALA A 226 11.73 5.09 -9.32
N TYR A 227 10.84 6.08 -9.48
CA TYR A 227 11.24 7.46 -9.80
C TYR A 227 12.20 8.04 -8.74
N GLY A 228 12.00 7.75 -7.47
CA GLY A 228 12.83 8.26 -6.37
C GLY A 228 14.31 7.87 -6.48
N PRO A 229 14.67 6.57 -6.48
CA PRO A 229 16.07 6.15 -6.64
C PRO A 229 16.72 6.62 -7.92
N VAL A 230 15.97 6.75 -9.02
CA VAL A 230 16.50 7.24 -10.31
C VAL A 230 16.91 8.71 -10.21
N THR A 231 16.06 9.54 -9.58
CA THR A 231 16.35 10.99 -9.43
C THR A 231 17.43 11.26 -8.39
N ASP A 232 17.46 10.53 -7.28
CA ASP A 232 18.50 10.56 -6.26
C ASP A 232 19.87 10.23 -6.87
N ASN A 233 19.93 9.16 -7.66
CA ASN A 233 21.16 8.76 -8.36
C ASN A 233 21.59 9.81 -9.42
N ALA A 234 20.65 10.38 -10.16
CA ALA A 234 20.95 11.45 -11.12
C ALA A 234 21.55 12.68 -10.43
N GLY A 235 21.01 13.09 -9.28
CA GLY A 235 21.55 14.16 -8.44
C GLY A 235 22.97 13.85 -7.93
N GLY A 236 23.18 12.63 -7.42
CA GLY A 236 24.48 12.16 -6.95
C GLY A 236 25.56 12.15 -8.05
N ILE A 237 25.20 11.69 -9.26
CA ILE A 237 26.12 11.70 -10.41
C ILE A 237 26.47 13.14 -10.80
N ALA A 238 25.47 14.03 -10.88
CA ALA A 238 25.68 15.43 -11.23
C ALA A 238 26.61 16.15 -10.23
N GLU A 239 26.48 15.82 -8.94
CA GLU A 239 27.35 16.35 -7.89
C GLU A 239 28.77 15.80 -7.98
N MET A 240 28.93 14.48 -8.05
CA MET A 240 30.25 13.85 -8.09
C MET A 240 31.04 14.19 -9.36
N ALA A 241 30.36 14.41 -10.48
CA ALA A 241 30.98 14.81 -11.74
C ALA A 241 31.21 16.33 -11.86
N ASN A 242 30.82 17.11 -10.85
CA ASN A 242 30.89 18.58 -10.89
C ASN A 242 30.25 19.18 -12.16
N LEU A 243 29.03 18.73 -12.48
CA LEU A 243 28.31 19.22 -13.65
C LEU A 243 27.86 20.67 -13.46
N ASP A 244 27.51 21.34 -14.57
CA ASP A 244 27.05 22.72 -14.60
C ASP A 244 25.90 22.98 -13.61
N GLU A 245 25.87 24.19 -13.04
CA GLU A 245 24.87 24.59 -12.05
C GLU A 245 23.42 24.45 -12.55
N ASN A 246 23.19 24.64 -13.85
CA ASN A 246 21.84 24.48 -14.41
C ASN A 246 21.41 23.00 -14.43
N VAL A 247 22.34 22.06 -14.63
CA VAL A 247 22.08 20.62 -14.52
C VAL A 247 21.75 20.29 -13.07
N ARG A 248 22.55 20.83 -12.11
CA ARG A 248 22.32 20.65 -10.68
C ARG A 248 20.94 21.14 -10.25
N LYS A 249 20.52 22.35 -10.66
CA LYS A 249 19.19 22.87 -10.36
C LYS A 249 18.08 21.96 -10.84
N THR A 250 18.25 21.31 -11.99
CA THR A 250 17.25 20.38 -12.52
C THR A 250 17.25 19.06 -11.75
N THR A 251 18.42 18.47 -11.49
CA THR A 251 18.51 17.20 -10.75
C THR A 251 18.05 17.36 -9.29
N ASP A 252 18.39 18.46 -8.62
CA ASP A 252 17.98 18.73 -7.25
C ASP A 252 16.46 18.91 -7.14
N ALA A 253 15.82 19.56 -8.12
CA ALA A 253 14.37 19.66 -8.17
C ALA A 253 13.68 18.33 -8.39
N LEU A 254 14.26 17.45 -9.22
CA LEU A 254 13.75 16.09 -9.44
C LEU A 254 13.94 15.21 -8.21
N ASP A 255 15.09 15.31 -7.53
CA ASP A 255 15.40 14.54 -6.33
C ASP A 255 14.48 14.93 -5.15
N ALA A 256 14.20 16.22 -4.95
CA ALA A 256 13.27 16.67 -3.92
C ALA A 256 11.87 16.04 -4.08
N VAL A 257 11.38 15.91 -5.32
CA VAL A 257 10.12 15.23 -5.62
C VAL A 257 10.28 13.71 -5.45
N GLY A 258 11.42 13.14 -5.86
CA GLY A 258 11.74 11.72 -5.69
C GLY A 258 11.71 11.27 -4.24
N ASN A 259 12.20 12.09 -3.32
CA ASN A 259 12.13 11.79 -1.88
C ASN A 259 10.69 11.80 -1.35
N THR A 260 9.84 12.69 -1.87
CA THR A 260 8.40 12.69 -1.54
C THR A 260 7.69 11.46 -2.12
N THR A 261 7.97 11.06 -3.36
CA THR A 261 7.34 9.86 -3.96
C THR A 261 7.72 8.57 -3.25
N LYS A 262 8.98 8.40 -2.82
CA LYS A 262 9.41 7.27 -1.96
C LYS A 262 8.59 7.19 -0.67
N ALA A 263 8.32 8.32 -0.02
CA ALA A 263 7.53 8.34 1.20
C ALA A 263 6.04 8.04 0.93
N VAL A 264 5.48 8.58 -0.15
CA VAL A 264 4.09 8.35 -0.58
C VAL A 264 3.84 6.86 -0.85
N THR A 265 4.75 6.19 -1.55
CA THR A 265 4.63 4.76 -1.85
C THR A 265 4.75 3.88 -0.61
N LYS A 266 5.58 4.25 0.37
CA LYS A 266 5.63 3.57 1.68
C LYS A 266 4.36 3.80 2.50
N GLY A 267 3.81 5.01 2.50
CA GLY A 267 2.51 5.28 3.11
C GLY A 267 1.39 4.41 2.53
N TYR A 268 1.36 4.27 1.22
CA TYR A 268 0.46 3.37 0.51
C TYR A 268 0.65 1.90 0.92
N ALA A 269 1.90 1.41 0.97
CA ALA A 269 2.22 0.05 1.39
C ALA A 269 1.77 -0.22 2.83
N ILE A 270 2.00 0.72 3.75
CA ILE A 270 1.56 0.60 5.16
C ILE A 270 0.02 0.61 5.25
N GLY A 271 -0.65 1.48 4.50
CA GLY A 271 -2.11 1.55 4.48
C GLY A 271 -2.76 0.27 3.98
N SER A 272 -2.26 -0.28 2.88
CA SER A 272 -2.75 -1.55 2.34
C SER A 272 -2.41 -2.74 3.25
N ALA A 273 -1.23 -2.76 3.87
CA ALA A 273 -0.84 -3.79 4.82
C ALA A 273 -1.72 -3.76 6.09
N GLY A 274 -2.09 -2.57 6.58
CA GLY A 274 -2.97 -2.42 7.73
C GLY A 274 -4.36 -3.02 7.53
N LEU A 275 -4.97 -2.78 6.36
CA LEU A 275 -6.23 -3.45 6.00
C LEU A 275 -5.99 -4.94 5.65
N GLY A 276 -4.90 -5.25 4.93
CA GLY A 276 -4.55 -6.61 4.51
C GLY A 276 -4.29 -7.55 5.68
N ALA A 277 -3.75 -7.05 6.79
CA ALA A 277 -3.54 -7.83 8.00
C ALA A 277 -4.86 -8.42 8.56
N LEU A 278 -5.96 -7.65 8.49
CA LEU A 278 -7.27 -8.17 8.89
C LEU A 278 -7.77 -9.27 7.95
N VAL A 279 -7.55 -9.12 6.65
CA VAL A 279 -7.93 -10.13 5.65
C VAL A 279 -7.15 -11.41 5.84
N LEU A 280 -5.84 -11.31 6.07
CA LEU A 280 -4.97 -12.45 6.36
C LEU A 280 -5.33 -13.14 7.66
N PHE A 281 -5.62 -12.36 8.70
CA PHE A 281 -6.03 -12.92 9.98
C PHE A 281 -7.39 -13.62 9.86
N ALA A 282 -8.35 -13.02 9.13
CA ALA A 282 -9.63 -13.64 8.86
C ALA A 282 -9.46 -14.97 8.09
N ALA A 283 -8.66 -14.97 7.02
CA ALA A 283 -8.37 -16.20 6.27
C ALA A 283 -7.75 -17.29 7.16
N TYR A 284 -6.82 -16.90 8.03
CA TYR A 284 -6.17 -17.83 8.96
C TYR A 284 -7.15 -18.41 9.99
N THR A 285 -8.04 -17.58 10.55
CA THR A 285 -9.03 -18.05 11.53
C THR A 285 -10.06 -18.97 10.91
N GLU A 286 -10.54 -18.65 9.71
CA GLU A 286 -11.48 -19.47 8.96
C GLU A 286 -10.87 -20.82 8.54
N ASP A 287 -9.62 -20.83 8.09
CA ASP A 287 -8.89 -22.06 7.79
C ASP A 287 -8.77 -22.96 9.03
N LEU A 288 -8.40 -22.39 10.17
CA LEU A 288 -8.30 -23.14 11.42
C LEU A 288 -9.65 -23.74 11.82
N GLU A 289 -10.74 -22.97 11.72
CA GLU A 289 -12.08 -23.46 12.00
C GLU A 289 -12.51 -24.57 11.02
N HIS A 290 -12.17 -24.42 9.75
CA HIS A 290 -12.43 -25.46 8.75
C HIS A 290 -11.74 -26.79 9.12
N PHE A 291 -10.44 -26.74 9.43
CA PHE A 291 -9.68 -27.94 9.83
C PHE A 291 -10.10 -28.48 11.19
N ALA A 292 -10.56 -27.64 12.12
CA ALA A 292 -11.07 -28.08 13.40
C ALA A 292 -12.39 -28.86 13.28
N LYS A 293 -13.16 -28.66 12.21
CA LYS A 293 -14.40 -29.40 11.89
C LYS A 293 -14.17 -30.66 11.06
N ASP A 294 -13.00 -30.81 10.42
CA ASP A 294 -12.69 -31.98 9.57
C ASP A 294 -12.17 -33.16 10.41
N PRO A 295 -12.88 -34.30 10.47
CA PRO A 295 -12.45 -35.47 11.23
C PRO A 295 -11.14 -36.10 10.76
N SER A 296 -10.69 -35.81 9.53
CA SER A 296 -9.41 -36.31 9.00
C SER A 296 -8.21 -35.41 9.38
N SER A 297 -8.47 -34.23 9.93
CA SER A 297 -7.46 -33.26 10.30
C SER A 297 -6.83 -33.57 11.66
N SER A 298 -5.52 -33.29 11.81
CA SER A 298 -4.83 -33.34 13.09
C SER A 298 -5.31 -32.25 14.08
N LEU A 299 -6.07 -31.27 13.59
CA LEU A 299 -6.65 -30.16 14.37
C LEU A 299 -8.11 -30.44 14.74
N TYR A 300 -8.65 -31.62 14.42
CA TYR A 300 -10.05 -31.95 14.71
C TYR A 300 -10.39 -31.78 16.21
N GLY A 301 -11.47 -31.06 16.47
CA GLY A 301 -11.98 -30.82 17.83
C GLY A 301 -11.21 -29.76 18.64
N ILE A 302 -10.26 -29.05 18.03
CA ILE A 302 -9.63 -27.90 18.68
C ILE A 302 -10.61 -26.74 18.67
N GLU A 303 -10.79 -26.09 19.82
CA GLU A 303 -11.54 -24.85 19.94
C GLU A 303 -10.65 -23.68 19.52
N VAL A 304 -11.01 -23.04 18.40
CA VAL A 304 -10.28 -21.88 17.86
C VAL A 304 -10.85 -20.62 18.49
N SER A 305 -10.06 -19.95 19.34
CA SER A 305 -10.45 -18.70 20.00
C SER A 305 -9.26 -17.75 20.10
N PHE A 306 -9.48 -16.49 19.68
CA PHE A 306 -8.50 -15.40 19.80
C PHE A 306 -8.98 -14.33 20.80
N ASP A 307 -9.66 -14.75 21.85
CA ASP A 307 -10.16 -13.85 22.90
C ASP A 307 -9.00 -13.21 23.67
N LEU A 308 -9.05 -11.88 23.82
CA LEU A 308 -8.04 -11.12 24.56
C LEU A 308 -8.07 -11.40 26.08
N SER A 309 -9.10 -12.05 26.60
CA SER A 309 -9.11 -12.54 27.98
C SER A 309 -8.20 -13.77 28.17
N ASN A 310 -7.84 -14.45 27.08
CA ASN A 310 -6.91 -15.57 27.12
C ASN A 310 -5.45 -15.07 27.22
N PRO A 311 -4.71 -15.39 28.32
CA PRO A 311 -3.37 -14.88 28.51
C PRO A 311 -2.37 -15.33 27.43
N TYR A 312 -2.58 -16.48 26.79
CA TYR A 312 -1.70 -16.93 25.69
C TYR A 312 -1.85 -16.09 24.41
N VAL A 313 -3.07 -15.59 24.14
CA VAL A 313 -3.31 -14.63 23.04
C VAL A 313 -2.57 -13.32 23.31
N VAL A 314 -2.67 -12.81 24.53
CA VAL A 314 -1.96 -11.59 24.96
C VAL A 314 -0.43 -11.76 24.86
N VAL A 315 0.10 -12.91 25.29
CA VAL A 315 1.53 -13.23 25.14
C VAL A 315 1.94 -13.23 23.68
N GLY A 316 1.15 -13.85 22.80
CA GLY A 316 1.39 -13.84 21.36
C GLY A 316 1.44 -12.43 20.77
N LEU A 317 0.48 -11.57 21.14
CA LEU A 317 0.45 -10.16 20.73
C LEU A 317 1.68 -9.38 21.20
N LEU A 318 2.09 -9.57 22.44
CA LEU A 318 3.29 -8.91 23.02
C LEU A 318 4.56 -9.36 22.30
N LEU A 319 4.72 -10.66 22.04
CA LEU A 319 5.85 -11.20 21.30
C LEU A 319 5.86 -10.69 19.86
N GLY A 320 4.71 -10.71 19.16
CA GLY A 320 4.57 -10.16 17.83
C GLY A 320 4.89 -8.67 17.76
N GLY A 321 4.42 -7.88 18.74
CA GLY A 321 4.73 -6.46 18.85
C GLY A 321 6.20 -6.14 19.18
N LEU A 322 6.90 -7.04 19.88
CA LEU A 322 8.33 -6.87 20.21
C LEU A 322 9.23 -6.98 18.97
N LEU A 323 8.91 -7.90 18.05
CA LEU A 323 9.78 -8.22 16.92
C LEU A 323 10.14 -7.00 16.04
N PRO A 324 9.21 -6.14 15.59
CA PRO A 324 9.55 -4.97 14.80
C PRO A 324 10.52 -4.02 15.50
N PHE A 325 10.37 -3.81 16.80
CA PHE A 325 11.27 -2.95 17.58
C PHE A 325 12.67 -3.56 17.71
N LEU A 326 12.74 -4.86 17.99
CA LEU A 326 14.02 -5.57 18.13
C LEU A 326 14.79 -5.56 16.80
N PHE A 327 14.16 -6.00 15.71
CA PHE A 327 14.81 -6.01 14.40
C PHE A 327 15.09 -4.61 13.87
N GLY A 328 14.23 -3.63 14.15
CA GLY A 328 14.47 -2.23 13.83
C GLY A 328 15.69 -1.64 14.57
N ALA A 329 15.92 -2.05 15.80
CA ALA A 329 17.13 -1.66 16.54
C ALA A 329 18.39 -2.34 15.96
N MET A 330 18.33 -3.65 15.69
CA MET A 330 19.46 -4.42 15.15
C MET A 330 19.88 -3.96 13.75
N SER A 331 18.93 -3.51 12.92
CA SER A 331 19.24 -3.03 11.56
C SER A 331 19.89 -1.65 11.53
N ARG A 332 19.90 -0.91 12.66
CA ARG A 332 20.48 0.44 12.78
C ARG A 332 21.78 0.47 13.58
N SER A 333 22.16 -0.64 14.20
CA SER A 333 23.43 -0.82 14.89
C SER A 333 24.55 -1.29 13.95
#